data_b3a005841988d967e221196a694889eb
#
_entry.id   b3a005841988d967e221196a694889eb
#
_cell.length_a   1.000
_cell.length_b   1.000
_cell.length_c   1.000
_cell.angle_alpha   90.00
_cell.angle_beta   90.00
_cell.angle_gamma   90.00
#
_symmetry.space_group_name_H-M   'P 1'
#
loop_
_entity.id
_entity.type
_entity.pdbx_description
1 polymer ?
#
loop_
_entity_poly.entity_id
_entity_poly.type
_entity_poly.pdbx_seq_one_letter_code
_entity_poly.pdbx_strand_id
1 'polypeptide(L)'
;AVGRQANIKDLGLETAGIATRSSGLGGILTDRRLRTSDKRVFAIGDAAGRAQFTHIAGYHAGIVIRNMLFRLPAKIDESLTPWVTYTDPELAHVGLGESAAAEAWGAGNIRTRTVSLGGNDRAVAEGRTEGMVKVVTHRNGRILGATILAPQAGEMSLTWSLAIAARR
;
A
#
# COMPACT_ATOMS: atom_id res chain seq x y z
N ALA A 1 15.04 -5.67 -12.49
CA ALA A 1 13.92 -4.72 -12.56
C ALA A 1 14.42 -3.33 -12.19
N VAL A 2 13.94 -2.29 -12.90
CA VAL A 2 14.40 -0.90 -12.73
C VAL A 2 13.25 0.05 -12.32
N GLY A 3 12.11 -0.50 -11.97
CA GLY A 3 10.91 0.23 -11.57
C GLY A 3 9.83 0.31 -12.65
N ARG A 4 8.82 1.12 -12.37
CA ARG A 4 7.66 1.38 -13.24
C ARG A 4 7.44 2.88 -13.36
N GLN A 5 6.84 3.29 -14.46
CA GLN A 5 6.37 4.67 -14.68
C GLN A 5 4.95 4.61 -15.20
N ALA A 6 4.10 5.55 -14.75
CA ALA A 6 2.73 5.63 -15.25
C ALA A 6 2.73 5.95 -16.76
N ASN A 7 2.03 5.14 -17.54
CA ASN A 7 1.86 5.39 -18.97
C ASN A 7 0.70 6.37 -19.18
N ILE A 8 1.03 7.63 -19.33
CA ILE A 8 0.09 8.74 -19.52
C ILE A 8 0.39 9.57 -20.77
N LYS A 9 1.25 9.04 -21.67
CA LYS A 9 1.60 9.70 -22.92
C LYS A 9 0.43 9.67 -23.91
N ASP A 10 0.38 10.67 -24.75
CA ASP A 10 -0.56 10.78 -25.88
C ASP A 10 -2.07 10.76 -25.48
N LEU A 11 -2.38 11.12 -24.23
CA LEU A 11 -3.75 11.21 -23.73
C LEU A 11 -4.37 12.61 -23.87
N GLY A 12 -3.65 13.57 -24.45
CA GLY A 12 -4.12 14.94 -24.61
C GLY A 12 -4.32 15.69 -23.28
N LEU A 13 -3.59 15.29 -22.21
CA LEU A 13 -3.77 15.84 -20.87
C LEU A 13 -3.51 17.34 -20.80
N GLU A 14 -2.50 17.82 -21.53
CA GLU A 14 -2.15 19.25 -21.60
C GLU A 14 -3.29 20.06 -22.24
N THR A 15 -3.84 19.57 -23.37
CA THR A 15 -4.97 20.18 -24.05
C THR A 15 -6.21 20.21 -23.16
N ALA A 16 -6.41 19.19 -22.33
CA ALA A 16 -7.51 19.12 -21.37
C ALA A 16 -7.24 19.89 -20.06
N GLY A 17 -6.09 20.53 -19.91
CA GLY A 17 -5.71 21.25 -18.68
C GLY A 17 -5.55 20.33 -17.46
N ILE A 18 -5.20 19.06 -17.68
CA ILE A 18 -5.05 18.07 -16.62
C ILE A 18 -3.60 18.06 -16.11
N ALA A 19 -3.43 18.37 -14.84
CA ALA A 19 -2.13 18.41 -14.20
C ALA A 19 -1.53 17.01 -13.98
N THR A 20 -0.23 16.90 -14.25
CA THR A 20 0.53 15.66 -14.08
C THR A 20 1.66 15.84 -13.05
N ARG A 21 2.17 14.73 -12.55
CA ARG A 21 3.34 14.67 -11.67
C ARG A 21 4.56 14.33 -12.51
N SER A 22 5.62 15.12 -12.40
CA SER A 22 6.88 14.93 -13.13
C SER A 22 7.91 14.10 -12.35
N SER A 23 7.71 13.87 -11.05
CA SER A 23 8.65 13.16 -10.17
C SER A 23 8.10 11.83 -9.67
N GLY A 24 8.98 10.95 -9.23
CA GLY A 24 8.64 9.62 -8.71
C GLY A 24 8.07 8.70 -9.79
N LEU A 25 6.95 8.06 -9.54
CA LEU A 25 6.28 7.17 -10.49
C LEU A 25 5.59 7.92 -11.66
N GLY A 26 5.62 9.25 -11.67
CA GLY A 26 4.86 10.06 -12.61
C GLY A 26 3.35 9.97 -12.34
N GLY A 27 2.54 10.24 -13.37
CA GLY A 27 1.09 10.05 -13.34
C GLY A 27 0.27 11.33 -13.24
N ILE A 28 -1.05 11.19 -13.30
CA ILE A 28 -2.02 12.27 -13.24
C ILE A 28 -2.23 12.66 -11.76
N LEU A 29 -2.16 13.97 -11.49
CA LEU A 29 -2.43 14.48 -10.14
C LEU A 29 -3.90 14.33 -9.79
N THR A 30 -4.17 13.73 -8.62
CA THR A 30 -5.53 13.54 -8.11
C THR A 30 -5.67 13.97 -6.66
N ASP A 31 -6.88 14.39 -6.29
CA ASP A 31 -7.25 14.53 -4.89
C ASP A 31 -7.57 13.16 -4.23
N ARG A 32 -7.98 13.17 -2.97
CA ARG A 32 -8.35 11.93 -2.26
C ARG A 32 -9.64 11.28 -2.76
N ARG A 33 -10.40 11.94 -3.63
CA ARG A 33 -11.58 11.38 -4.33
C ARG A 33 -11.23 10.90 -5.73
N LEU A 34 -9.92 10.91 -6.08
CA LEU A 34 -9.38 10.54 -7.39
C LEU A 34 -9.79 11.49 -8.53
N ARG A 35 -10.23 12.71 -8.21
CA ARG A 35 -10.52 13.75 -9.20
C ARG A 35 -9.25 14.46 -9.61
N THR A 36 -9.12 14.72 -10.88
CA THR A 36 -8.02 15.51 -11.46
C THR A 36 -8.23 17.02 -11.22
N SER A 37 -7.42 17.86 -11.89
CA SER A 37 -7.64 19.30 -11.95
C SER A 37 -9.00 19.65 -12.57
N ASP A 38 -9.48 18.92 -13.58
CA ASP A 38 -10.89 18.95 -14.00
C ASP A 38 -11.71 17.97 -13.15
N LYS A 39 -12.67 18.50 -12.36
CA LYS A 39 -13.47 17.72 -11.41
C LYS A 39 -14.41 16.70 -12.07
N ARG A 40 -14.58 16.75 -13.39
CA ARG A 40 -15.35 15.78 -14.19
C ARG A 40 -14.49 14.60 -14.64
N VAL A 41 -13.17 14.71 -14.53
CA VAL A 41 -12.20 13.69 -14.95
C VAL A 41 -11.57 13.04 -13.73
N PHE A 42 -11.53 11.73 -13.73
CA PHE A 42 -10.92 10.90 -12.68
C PHE A 42 -9.74 10.12 -13.24
N ALA A 43 -8.71 9.92 -12.43
CA ALA A 43 -7.62 9.00 -12.74
C ALA A 43 -7.51 7.93 -11.64
N ILE A 44 -7.38 6.68 -12.06
CA ILE A 44 -7.34 5.51 -11.18
C ILE A 44 -6.15 4.61 -11.49
N GLY A 45 -5.80 3.72 -10.57
CA GLY A 45 -4.71 2.76 -10.74
C GLY A 45 -3.38 3.43 -11.05
N ASP A 46 -2.61 2.81 -11.92
CA ASP A 46 -1.24 3.23 -12.27
C ASP A 46 -1.20 4.64 -12.86
N ALA A 47 -2.23 5.03 -13.64
CA ALA A 47 -2.32 6.36 -14.21
C ALA A 47 -2.39 7.49 -13.17
N ALA A 48 -2.91 7.21 -11.97
CA ALA A 48 -2.93 8.17 -10.86
C ALA A 48 -1.56 8.37 -10.18
N GLY A 49 -0.51 7.67 -10.63
CA GLY A 49 0.86 7.80 -10.10
C GLY A 49 1.00 7.49 -8.61
N ARG A 50 0.15 6.58 -8.12
CA ARG A 50 0.14 6.07 -6.73
C ARG A 50 0.70 4.64 -6.70
N ALA A 51 0.38 3.86 -5.67
CA ALA A 51 0.79 2.46 -5.61
C ALA A 51 0.29 1.68 -6.83
N GLN A 52 1.22 1.09 -7.59
CA GLN A 52 0.97 0.46 -8.90
C GLN A 52 0.72 -1.05 -8.73
N PHE A 53 -0.47 -1.38 -8.21
CA PHE A 53 -0.92 -2.76 -8.02
C PHE A 53 -2.34 -2.94 -8.55
N THR A 54 -2.64 -4.10 -9.09
CA THR A 54 -3.96 -4.42 -9.67
C THR A 54 -5.11 -4.21 -8.69
N HIS A 55 -4.95 -4.64 -7.44
CA HIS A 55 -5.98 -4.46 -6.41
C HIS A 55 -6.22 -2.99 -6.04
N ILE A 56 -5.19 -2.12 -6.17
CA ILE A 56 -5.34 -0.68 -5.99
C ILE A 56 -6.23 -0.08 -7.09
N ALA A 57 -6.04 -0.50 -8.33
CA ALA A 57 -6.90 -0.04 -9.42
C ALA A 57 -8.37 -0.40 -9.18
N GLY A 58 -8.66 -1.62 -8.71
CA GLY A 58 -10.00 -2.06 -8.32
C GLY A 58 -10.58 -1.25 -7.14
N TYR A 59 -9.77 -1.00 -6.10
CA TYR A 59 -10.16 -0.15 -4.98
C TYR A 59 -10.48 1.28 -5.42
N HIS A 60 -9.63 1.88 -6.26
CA HIS A 60 -9.85 3.21 -6.84
C HIS A 60 -11.15 3.26 -7.66
N ALA A 61 -11.43 2.24 -8.48
CA ALA A 61 -12.67 2.16 -9.24
C ALA A 61 -13.89 2.18 -8.31
N GLY A 62 -13.87 1.42 -7.20
CA GLY A 62 -14.92 1.44 -6.19
C GLY A 62 -15.14 2.82 -5.55
N ILE A 63 -14.08 3.59 -5.29
CA ILE A 63 -14.17 4.96 -4.78
C ILE A 63 -14.82 5.89 -5.80
N VAL A 64 -14.40 5.80 -7.07
CA VAL A 64 -14.94 6.64 -8.16
C VAL A 64 -16.42 6.34 -8.38
N ILE A 65 -16.83 5.07 -8.46
CA ILE A 65 -18.22 4.65 -8.61
C ILE A 65 -19.09 5.22 -7.47
N ARG A 66 -18.65 5.09 -6.23
CA ARG A 66 -19.36 5.65 -5.07
C ARG A 66 -19.58 7.16 -5.18
N ASN A 67 -18.54 7.89 -5.59
CA ASN A 67 -18.61 9.34 -5.75
C ASN A 67 -19.49 9.75 -6.93
N MET A 68 -19.39 9.06 -8.09
CA MET A 68 -20.07 9.45 -9.32
C MET A 68 -21.54 9.02 -9.35
N LEU A 69 -21.81 7.74 -9.10
CA LEU A 69 -23.16 7.17 -9.25
C LEU A 69 -23.99 7.35 -7.99
N PHE A 70 -23.40 7.11 -6.83
CA PHE A 70 -24.14 7.13 -5.57
C PHE A 70 -23.99 8.45 -4.80
N ARG A 71 -23.17 9.40 -5.28
CA ARG A 71 -22.88 10.68 -4.63
C ARG A 71 -22.42 10.55 -3.17
N LEU A 72 -21.84 9.39 -2.83
CA LEU A 72 -21.27 9.14 -1.50
C LEU A 72 -19.89 9.82 -1.40
N PRO A 73 -19.56 10.47 -0.27
CA PRO A 73 -18.30 11.20 -0.11
C PRO A 73 -17.12 10.25 0.19
N ALA A 74 -16.91 9.25 -0.67
CA ALA A 74 -15.84 8.27 -0.51
C ALA A 74 -14.48 8.89 -0.84
N LYS A 75 -13.46 8.56 -0.04
CA LYS A 75 -12.07 8.99 -0.22
C LYS A 75 -11.15 7.77 -0.12
N ILE A 76 -10.05 7.81 -0.85
CA ILE A 76 -9.01 6.77 -0.72
C ILE A 76 -8.34 6.87 0.66
N ASP A 77 -8.04 5.70 1.20
CA ASP A 77 -7.13 5.51 2.32
C ASP A 77 -6.17 4.37 1.96
N GLU A 78 -4.96 4.72 1.57
CA GLU A 78 -3.93 3.78 1.16
C GLU A 78 -3.09 3.29 2.33
N SER A 79 -3.28 3.82 3.53
CA SER A 79 -2.48 3.49 4.72
C SER A 79 -2.65 2.03 5.17
N LEU A 80 -3.76 1.40 4.80
CA LEU A 80 -4.09 0.02 5.14
C LEU A 80 -4.00 -0.93 3.94
N THR A 81 -3.53 -0.43 2.80
CA THR A 81 -3.45 -1.26 1.59
C THR A 81 -2.20 -2.11 1.63
N PRO A 82 -2.33 -3.44 1.71
CA PRO A 82 -1.16 -4.32 1.63
C PRO A 82 -0.61 -4.36 0.21
N TRP A 83 0.68 -4.64 0.10
CA TRP A 83 1.31 -4.97 -1.17
C TRP A 83 2.17 -6.21 -1.03
N VAL A 84 2.35 -6.92 -2.14
CA VAL A 84 3.10 -8.17 -2.20
C VAL A 84 4.03 -8.14 -3.41
N THR A 85 5.27 -8.58 -3.19
CA THR A 85 6.21 -8.94 -4.25
C THR A 85 6.29 -10.46 -4.26
N TYR A 86 5.91 -11.07 -5.39
CA TYR A 86 5.81 -12.53 -5.56
C TYR A 86 7.17 -13.16 -5.89
N THR A 87 8.13 -12.94 -5.01
CA THR A 87 9.40 -13.68 -4.97
C THR A 87 9.18 -15.05 -4.29
N ASP A 88 10.19 -15.89 -4.22
CA ASP A 88 10.18 -17.10 -3.38
C ASP A 88 11.35 -17.03 -2.38
N PRO A 89 11.08 -16.81 -1.09
CA PRO A 89 9.79 -16.53 -0.46
C PRO A 89 9.18 -15.17 -0.85
N GLU A 90 7.85 -15.03 -0.70
CA GLU A 90 7.12 -13.78 -0.96
C GLU A 90 7.46 -12.70 0.07
N LEU A 91 7.48 -11.44 -0.40
CA LEU A 91 7.59 -10.26 0.48
C LEU A 91 6.28 -9.50 0.48
N ALA A 92 5.61 -9.45 1.62
CA ALA A 92 4.40 -8.66 1.86
C ALA A 92 4.64 -7.54 2.86
N HIS A 93 3.90 -6.45 2.70
CA HIS A 93 3.95 -5.33 3.65
C HIS A 93 2.59 -4.65 3.75
N VAL A 94 2.28 -4.13 4.93
CA VAL A 94 1.11 -3.29 5.19
C VAL A 94 1.42 -2.25 6.27
N GLY A 95 0.86 -1.07 6.13
CA GLY A 95 1.02 0.03 7.09
C GLY A 95 2.35 0.78 6.95
N LEU A 96 2.90 1.23 8.06
CA LEU A 96 4.13 2.02 8.10
C LEU A 96 5.37 1.13 8.26
N GLY A 97 6.36 1.33 7.40
CA GLY A 97 7.71 0.83 7.65
C GLY A 97 8.36 1.55 8.83
N GLU A 98 9.46 1.01 9.34
CA GLU A 98 10.14 1.52 10.54
C GLU A 98 10.54 3.00 10.40
N SER A 99 11.15 3.38 9.28
CA SER A 99 11.56 4.77 9.03
C SER A 99 10.36 5.73 8.98
N ALA A 100 9.30 5.35 8.24
CA ALA A 100 8.09 6.15 8.14
C ALA A 100 7.34 6.26 9.48
N ALA A 101 7.34 5.19 10.27
CA ALA A 101 6.77 5.20 11.62
C ALA A 101 7.59 6.11 12.56
N ALA A 102 8.92 6.07 12.47
CA ALA A 102 9.81 6.94 13.26
C ALA A 102 9.61 8.41 12.90
N GLU A 103 9.45 8.73 11.62
CA GLU A 103 9.16 10.09 11.15
C GLU A 103 7.79 10.58 11.63
N ALA A 104 6.75 9.74 11.52
CA ALA A 104 5.38 10.13 11.87
C ALA A 104 5.11 10.22 13.38
N TRP A 105 5.77 9.39 14.18
CA TRP A 105 5.47 9.22 15.61
C TRP A 105 6.64 9.56 16.54
N GLY A 106 7.82 9.82 15.99
CA GLY A 106 9.07 10.01 16.73
C GLY A 106 9.75 8.67 17.05
N ALA A 107 11.06 8.57 16.80
CA ALA A 107 11.83 7.33 16.95
C ALA A 107 11.73 6.71 18.36
N GLY A 108 11.69 7.53 19.42
CA GLY A 108 11.53 7.06 20.80
C GLY A 108 10.15 6.48 21.15
N ASN A 109 9.16 6.69 20.28
CA ASN A 109 7.78 6.22 20.49
C ASN A 109 7.44 4.95 19.70
N ILE A 110 8.36 4.44 18.91
CA ILE A 110 8.15 3.19 18.15
C ILE A 110 8.97 2.06 18.75
N ARG A 111 8.51 0.84 18.50
CA ARG A 111 9.21 -0.41 18.80
C ARG A 111 9.10 -1.32 17.60
N THR A 112 10.17 -2.03 17.31
CA THR A 112 10.22 -3.04 16.24
C THR A 112 10.45 -4.41 16.86
N ARG A 113 9.70 -5.40 16.42
CA ARG A 113 9.88 -6.80 16.76
C ARG A 113 10.03 -7.62 15.48
N THR A 114 11.02 -8.47 15.47
CA THR A 114 11.27 -9.40 14.35
C THR A 114 11.30 -10.82 14.89
N VAL A 115 10.56 -11.71 14.24
CA VAL A 115 10.52 -13.13 14.53
C VAL A 115 10.94 -13.88 13.28
N SER A 116 11.95 -14.74 13.39
CA SER A 116 12.40 -15.63 12.32
C SER A 116 11.44 -16.81 12.16
N LEU A 117 11.25 -17.28 10.93
CA LEU A 117 10.52 -18.53 10.65
C LEU A 117 11.27 -19.78 11.11
N GLY A 118 12.58 -19.68 11.36
CA GLY A 118 13.39 -20.82 11.84
C GLY A 118 12.92 -21.43 13.16
N GLY A 119 12.14 -20.70 13.95
CA GLY A 119 11.50 -21.20 15.18
C GLY A 119 10.02 -21.55 15.03
N ASN A 120 9.48 -21.57 13.81
CA ASN A 120 8.09 -21.91 13.57
C ASN A 120 7.95 -23.38 13.17
N ASP A 121 7.19 -24.16 13.93
CA ASP A 121 7.04 -25.60 13.74
C ASP A 121 6.57 -25.98 12.33
N ARG A 122 5.65 -25.22 11.77
CA ARG A 122 5.15 -25.46 10.41
C ARG A 122 6.24 -25.22 9.36
N ALA A 123 7.00 -24.13 9.50
CA ALA A 123 8.09 -23.82 8.59
C ALA A 123 9.19 -24.87 8.64
N VAL A 124 9.48 -25.39 9.84
CA VAL A 124 10.44 -26.51 10.05
C VAL A 124 9.92 -27.79 9.39
N ALA A 125 8.64 -28.13 9.59
CA ALA A 125 8.04 -29.33 9.00
C ALA A 125 8.02 -29.31 7.48
N GLU A 126 7.89 -28.12 6.88
CA GLU A 126 7.91 -27.92 5.43
C GLU A 126 9.32 -27.72 4.84
N GLY A 127 10.35 -27.62 5.69
CA GLY A 127 11.71 -27.31 5.27
C GLY A 127 11.87 -25.90 4.69
N ARG A 128 10.97 -24.95 5.04
CA ARG A 128 10.93 -23.57 4.54
C ARG A 128 11.10 -22.56 5.67
N THR A 129 12.24 -22.63 6.31
CA THR A 129 12.58 -21.81 7.49
C THR A 129 13.13 -20.44 7.16
N GLU A 130 13.39 -20.17 5.89
CA GLU A 130 13.89 -18.88 5.42
C GLU A 130 12.77 -17.84 5.47
N GLY A 131 13.00 -16.77 6.24
CA GLY A 131 12.07 -15.68 6.32
C GLY A 131 11.88 -15.12 7.72
N MET A 132 11.01 -14.12 7.80
CA MET A 132 10.70 -13.42 9.06
C MET A 132 9.37 -12.68 8.99
N VAL A 133 8.85 -12.38 10.17
CA VAL A 133 7.77 -11.40 10.36
C VAL A 133 8.34 -10.25 11.21
N LYS A 134 8.31 -9.04 10.66
CA LYS A 134 8.73 -7.81 11.32
C LYS A 134 7.50 -6.93 11.57
N VAL A 135 7.26 -6.56 12.82
CA VAL A 135 6.13 -5.72 13.23
C VAL A 135 6.65 -4.42 13.83
N VAL A 136 6.10 -3.31 13.38
CA VAL A 136 6.34 -1.98 13.92
C VAL A 136 5.15 -1.55 14.74
N THR A 137 5.38 -1.18 16.00
CA THR A 137 4.34 -0.73 16.92
C THR A 137 4.68 0.62 17.51
N HIS A 138 3.66 1.37 17.91
CA HIS A 138 3.82 2.46 18.86
C HIS A 138 4.11 1.89 20.26
N ARG A 139 4.77 2.65 21.12
CA ARG A 139 5.17 2.21 22.49
C ARG A 139 4.01 1.71 23.37
N ASN A 140 2.77 2.11 23.06
CA ASN A 140 1.57 1.65 23.76
C ASN A 140 1.02 0.31 23.23
N GLY A 141 1.73 -0.34 22.30
CA GLY A 141 1.33 -1.62 21.72
C GLY A 141 0.55 -1.53 20.40
N ARG A 142 0.05 -0.34 20.02
CA ARG A 142 -0.68 -0.18 18.75
C ARG A 142 0.18 -0.56 17.56
N ILE A 143 -0.31 -1.45 16.71
CA ILE A 143 0.37 -1.87 15.48
C ILE A 143 0.31 -0.73 14.45
N LEU A 144 1.46 -0.36 13.90
CA LEU A 144 1.64 0.66 12.88
C LEU A 144 1.90 0.07 11.49
N GLY A 145 2.56 -1.07 11.43
CA GLY A 145 2.85 -1.78 10.20
C GLY A 145 3.46 -3.15 10.41
N ALA A 146 3.42 -3.97 9.36
CA ALA A 146 4.02 -5.29 9.34
C ALA A 146 4.68 -5.58 7.99
N THR A 147 5.84 -6.22 8.04
CA THR A 147 6.57 -6.74 6.87
C THR A 147 6.78 -8.22 7.07
N ILE A 148 6.46 -9.02 6.06
CA ILE A 148 6.48 -10.47 6.11
C ILE A 148 7.31 -10.96 4.94
N LEU A 149 8.34 -11.73 5.22
CA LEU A 149 9.09 -12.50 4.23
C LEU A 149 8.83 -13.97 4.53
N ALA A 150 7.99 -14.62 3.75
CA ALA A 150 7.56 -16.00 4.02
C ALA A 150 6.91 -16.62 2.78
N PRO A 151 6.80 -17.96 2.70
CA PRO A 151 5.85 -18.58 1.79
C PRO A 151 4.44 -18.06 2.07
N GLN A 152 3.71 -17.68 1.00
CA GLN A 152 2.33 -17.14 1.10
C GLN A 152 2.21 -15.89 1.99
N ALA A 153 3.23 -15.02 2.02
CA ALA A 153 3.21 -13.80 2.81
C ALA A 153 2.04 -12.88 2.45
N GLY A 154 1.60 -12.91 1.19
CA GLY A 154 0.42 -12.17 0.73
C GLY A 154 -0.84 -12.51 1.51
N GLU A 155 -1.12 -13.79 1.72
CA GLU A 155 -2.28 -14.27 2.49
C GLU A 155 -2.19 -13.86 3.96
N MET A 156 -0.99 -13.84 4.53
CA MET A 156 -0.77 -13.43 5.92
C MET A 156 -1.02 -11.94 6.14
N SER A 157 -0.92 -11.11 5.11
CA SER A 157 -1.02 -9.65 5.20
C SER A 157 -2.40 -9.15 5.65
N LEU A 158 -3.48 -9.90 5.38
CA LEU A 158 -4.84 -9.52 5.73
C LEU A 158 -5.03 -9.40 7.25
N THR A 159 -4.47 -10.33 8.01
CA THR A 159 -4.56 -10.30 9.49
C THR A 159 -3.97 -9.01 10.05
N TRP A 160 -2.84 -8.57 9.52
CA TRP A 160 -2.18 -7.33 9.93
C TRP A 160 -2.96 -6.09 9.48
N SER A 161 -3.54 -6.10 8.27
CA SER A 161 -4.42 -5.03 7.80
C SER A 161 -5.61 -4.83 8.73
N LEU A 162 -6.25 -5.93 9.16
CA LEU A 162 -7.37 -5.88 10.11
C LEU A 162 -6.93 -5.38 11.49
N ALA A 163 -5.79 -5.83 12.00
CA ALA A 163 -5.26 -5.39 13.29
C ALA A 163 -4.94 -3.89 13.29
N ILE A 164 -4.32 -3.37 12.23
CA ILE A 164 -4.03 -1.94 12.09
C ILE A 164 -5.33 -1.14 11.97
N ALA A 165 -6.30 -1.59 11.18
CA ALA A 165 -7.60 -0.96 11.03
C ALA A 165 -8.37 -0.89 12.36
N ALA A 166 -8.30 -1.96 13.15
CA ALA A 166 -8.90 -2.04 14.49
C ALA A 166 -8.12 -1.25 15.55
N ARG A 167 -7.01 -0.60 15.18
CA ARG A 167 -6.13 0.15 16.09
C ARG A 167 -5.57 -0.71 17.26
N ARG A 168 -5.36 -1.98 17.01
CA ARG A 168 -4.77 -2.95 17.96
C ARG A 168 -3.25 -2.84 17.95
#